data_c1f7162cab9671210806b02cf58af36d
#
_entry.id   c1f7162cab9671210806b02cf58af36d
#
_cell.length_a   1.000
_cell.length_b   1.000
_cell.length_c   1.000
_cell.angle_alpha   90.00
_cell.angle_beta   90.00
_cell.angle_gamma   90.00
#
_symmetry.space_group_name_H-M   'P 1'
#
loop_
_entity.id
_entity.type
_entity.pdbx_description
1 polymer ?
#
loop_
_entity_poly.entity_id
_entity_poly.type
_entity_poly.pdbx_seq_one_letter_code
_entity_poly.pdbx_strand_id
1 'polypeptide(L)'
;MVQGTVNMQNTLYSAVTRCSIDYKLGDEAMAKSHILQSYANTLWLGQTVWPDHDMFHSTDPSCARLMAVSKAVSGGPVYLSDPADKLNPENIMPLVWSDGLLLRPLAPAVPLPDSVFPDALNENRLYRVIAPLPGQSAAVVVYNLKHPSPAEPVQGKISLEDYKNAAALLNGNAAEAYASLPAEGIAAYSAEGGRALTPAQPDLDVELTGFKDRLFIMAPIVQGWAVIGRRDKFLSPCALVSVPGYRENGLRFRVKESGPVVIWRGKGPVKAGNTPVRNLGNGFYELQFPVSDHPLDITVTAE
;
A
#
# COMPACT_ATOMS: atom_id res chain seq x y z
N MET A 1 -1.19 -26.76 6.79
CA MET A 1 0.16 -27.25 7.16
C MET A 1 1.04 -26.02 7.29
N VAL A 2 1.47 -25.67 8.47
CA VAL A 2 2.48 -24.61 8.63
C VAL A 2 3.75 -25.17 8.03
N GLN A 3 4.15 -24.70 6.86
CA GLN A 3 5.42 -25.08 6.30
C GLN A 3 6.52 -24.39 7.08
N GLY A 4 7.15 -25.19 7.91
CA GLY A 4 8.39 -24.83 8.54
C GLY A 4 8.24 -23.85 9.71
N THR A 5 8.36 -24.36 10.90
CA THR A 5 8.95 -23.56 11.99
C THR A 5 10.22 -22.96 11.42
N VAL A 6 10.23 -21.61 11.25
CA VAL A 6 11.46 -20.92 10.95
C VAL A 6 12.38 -21.22 12.14
N ASN A 7 13.27 -22.16 11.94
CA ASN A 7 14.36 -22.31 12.85
C ASN A 7 15.24 -21.06 12.66
N MET A 8 15.50 -20.32 13.73
CA MET A 8 16.39 -19.16 13.70
C MET A 8 17.73 -19.48 13.02
N GLN A 9 18.16 -20.72 13.02
CA GLN A 9 19.35 -21.19 12.27
C GLN A 9 19.18 -21.07 10.75
N ASN A 10 17.96 -21.20 10.22
CA ASN A 10 17.72 -21.07 8.78
C ASN A 10 17.80 -19.62 8.31
N THR A 11 17.56 -18.65 9.18
CA THR A 11 17.66 -17.21 8.86
C THR A 11 19.10 -16.77 8.55
N LEU A 12 20.09 -17.54 8.99
CA LEU A 12 21.49 -17.32 8.62
C LEU A 12 21.78 -17.63 7.14
N TYR A 13 20.94 -18.44 6.49
CA TYR A 13 21.15 -18.95 5.15
C TYR A 13 20.02 -18.59 4.17
N SER A 14 18.91 -18.09 4.65
CA SER A 14 17.75 -17.73 3.82
C SER A 14 17.23 -16.36 4.18
N ALA A 15 17.12 -15.48 3.17
CA ALA A 15 16.50 -14.17 3.31
C ALA A 15 14.97 -14.21 3.12
N VAL A 16 14.40 -15.35 2.73
CA VAL A 16 12.99 -15.51 2.38
C VAL A 16 12.44 -16.79 2.99
N THR A 17 11.23 -16.73 3.51
CA THR A 17 10.51 -17.92 4.03
C THR A 17 9.02 -17.85 3.70
N ARG A 18 8.44 -18.99 3.28
CA ARG A 18 7.01 -19.15 3.11
C ARG A 18 6.28 -18.95 4.45
N CYS A 19 5.26 -18.11 4.47
CA CYS A 19 4.56 -17.73 5.69
C CYS A 19 3.05 -18.06 5.69
N SER A 20 2.52 -18.67 4.64
CA SER A 20 1.10 -18.98 4.47
C SER A 20 0.84 -20.42 4.03
N ILE A 21 -0.42 -20.86 4.12
CA ILE A 21 -0.92 -22.00 3.36
C ILE A 21 -0.86 -21.70 1.87
N ASP A 22 -0.99 -22.75 1.03
CA ASP A 22 -1.02 -22.60 -0.42
C ASP A 22 -2.20 -21.71 -0.86
N TYR A 23 -1.92 -20.83 -1.82
CA TYR A 23 -2.98 -20.15 -2.56
C TYR A 23 -3.67 -21.15 -3.52
N LYS A 24 -5.00 -21.05 -3.62
CA LYS A 24 -5.79 -21.91 -4.50
C LYS A 24 -6.73 -21.09 -5.36
N LEU A 25 -6.52 -21.14 -6.68
CA LEU A 25 -7.32 -20.46 -7.68
C LEU A 25 -8.81 -20.78 -7.53
N GLY A 26 -9.66 -19.74 -7.48
CA GLY A 26 -11.10 -19.86 -7.43
C GLY A 26 -11.69 -20.34 -6.10
N ASP A 27 -10.87 -20.46 -5.04
CA ASP A 27 -11.31 -20.85 -3.71
C ASP A 27 -11.26 -19.65 -2.75
N GLU A 28 -12.37 -18.95 -2.60
CA GLU A 28 -12.46 -17.73 -1.77
C GLU A 28 -12.13 -18.00 -0.29
N ALA A 29 -12.59 -19.12 0.27
CA ALA A 29 -12.33 -19.46 1.67
C ALA A 29 -10.83 -19.67 1.91
N MET A 30 -10.16 -20.41 1.01
CA MET A 30 -8.72 -20.61 1.06
C MET A 30 -7.96 -19.31 0.85
N ALA A 31 -8.39 -18.45 -0.08
CA ALA A 31 -7.78 -17.16 -0.33
C ALA A 31 -7.84 -16.22 0.88
N LYS A 32 -8.98 -16.17 1.59
CA LYS A 32 -9.14 -15.41 2.85
C LYS A 32 -8.23 -15.94 3.96
N SER A 33 -8.21 -17.25 4.15
CA SER A 33 -7.32 -17.91 5.13
C SER A 33 -5.85 -17.70 4.79
N HIS A 34 -5.50 -17.73 3.51
CA HIS A 34 -4.17 -17.43 3.02
C HIS A 34 -3.73 -16.00 3.37
N ILE A 35 -4.57 -14.99 3.13
CA ILE A 35 -4.28 -13.59 3.47
C ILE A 35 -4.09 -13.45 4.99
N LEU A 36 -5.00 -13.98 5.81
CA LEU A 36 -4.91 -13.90 7.26
C LEU A 36 -3.62 -14.52 7.78
N GLN A 37 -3.29 -15.73 7.34
CA GLN A 37 -2.08 -16.43 7.77
C GLN A 37 -0.80 -15.75 7.30
N SER A 38 -0.79 -15.22 6.07
CA SER A 38 0.34 -14.49 5.51
C SER A 38 0.76 -13.35 6.45
N TYR A 39 -0.19 -12.52 6.85
CA TYR A 39 0.13 -11.37 7.71
C TYR A 39 0.32 -11.74 9.19
N ALA A 40 -0.47 -12.67 9.73
CA ALA A 40 -0.30 -13.12 11.11
C ALA A 40 1.09 -13.72 11.34
N ASN A 41 1.60 -14.52 10.41
CA ASN A 41 2.94 -15.08 10.50
C ASN A 41 4.04 -14.03 10.24
N THR A 42 3.77 -12.99 9.44
CA THR A 42 4.73 -11.92 9.19
C THR A 42 5.06 -11.12 10.45
N LEU A 43 4.17 -11.05 11.45
CA LEU A 43 4.44 -10.38 12.73
C LEU A 43 5.76 -10.81 13.37
N TRP A 44 6.09 -12.08 13.31
CA TRP A 44 7.32 -12.61 13.90
C TRP A 44 8.37 -13.01 12.85
N LEU A 45 7.97 -13.57 11.69
CA LEU A 45 8.90 -13.92 10.62
C LEU A 45 9.54 -12.68 9.99
N GLY A 46 8.77 -11.61 9.79
CA GLY A 46 9.22 -10.36 9.19
C GLY A 46 10.30 -9.63 9.98
N GLN A 47 10.59 -10.06 11.22
CA GLN A 47 11.71 -9.54 12.01
C GLN A 47 13.07 -10.05 11.52
N THR A 48 13.11 -11.13 10.76
CA THR A 48 14.36 -11.81 10.36
C THR A 48 14.46 -12.16 8.88
N VAL A 49 13.33 -12.30 8.19
CA VAL A 49 13.26 -12.69 6.77
C VAL A 49 12.15 -11.94 6.05
N TRP A 50 12.24 -11.85 4.73
CA TRP A 50 11.14 -11.40 3.90
C TRP A 50 10.10 -12.53 3.76
N PRO A 51 8.82 -12.27 4.07
CA PRO A 51 7.78 -13.30 4.01
C PRO A 51 7.40 -13.61 2.56
N ASP A 52 7.42 -14.87 2.22
CA ASP A 52 6.87 -15.36 0.97
C ASP A 52 5.37 -15.62 1.15
N HIS A 53 4.55 -14.77 0.53
CA HIS A 53 3.09 -14.86 0.51
C HIS A 53 2.57 -15.79 -0.60
N ASP A 54 3.39 -16.72 -1.12
CA ASP A 54 3.04 -17.62 -2.21
C ASP A 54 2.78 -16.94 -3.56
N MET A 55 2.51 -17.75 -4.56
CA MET A 55 2.09 -17.32 -5.89
C MET A 55 0.71 -16.63 -5.89
N PHE A 56 0.34 -16.06 -7.03
CA PHE A 56 -1.04 -15.73 -7.34
C PHE A 56 -1.32 -15.89 -8.84
N HIS A 57 -2.60 -15.88 -9.22
CA HIS A 57 -3.03 -15.81 -10.60
C HIS A 57 -3.49 -14.40 -10.92
N SER A 58 -2.85 -13.76 -11.89
CA SER A 58 -3.22 -12.41 -12.33
C SER A 58 -4.61 -12.35 -12.98
N THR A 59 -5.12 -13.50 -13.36
CA THR A 59 -6.43 -13.69 -14.02
C THR A 59 -7.52 -14.23 -13.10
N ASP A 60 -7.27 -14.41 -11.80
CA ASP A 60 -8.31 -14.87 -10.86
C ASP A 60 -9.48 -13.89 -10.83
N PRO A 61 -10.70 -14.28 -11.28
CA PRO A 61 -11.82 -13.37 -11.38
C PRO A 61 -12.34 -12.87 -10.02
N SER A 62 -11.98 -13.57 -8.94
CA SER A 62 -12.45 -13.25 -7.58
C SER A 62 -11.53 -12.33 -6.81
N CYS A 63 -10.22 -12.46 -6.97
CA CYS A 63 -9.28 -11.79 -6.08
C CYS A 63 -7.92 -11.43 -6.69
N ALA A 64 -7.74 -11.47 -8.02
CA ALA A 64 -6.43 -11.20 -8.66
C ALA A 64 -5.81 -9.89 -8.18
N ARG A 65 -6.56 -8.77 -8.22
CA ARG A 65 -6.08 -7.46 -7.74
C ARG A 65 -5.74 -7.48 -6.24
N LEU A 66 -6.63 -8.04 -5.43
CA LEU A 66 -6.44 -8.17 -3.98
C LEU A 66 -5.15 -8.94 -3.65
N MET A 67 -4.91 -10.06 -4.34
CA MET A 67 -3.70 -10.85 -4.20
C MET A 67 -2.47 -10.07 -4.65
N ALA A 68 -2.53 -9.35 -5.78
CA ALA A 68 -1.43 -8.51 -6.25
C ALA A 68 -1.09 -7.41 -5.21
N VAL A 69 -2.09 -6.74 -4.62
CA VAL A 69 -1.89 -5.78 -3.53
C VAL A 69 -1.24 -6.43 -2.32
N SER A 70 -1.68 -7.63 -1.93
CA SER A 70 -1.08 -8.38 -0.83
C SER A 70 0.41 -8.68 -1.09
N LYS A 71 0.76 -9.10 -2.31
CA LYS A 71 2.17 -9.33 -2.69
C LYS A 71 2.97 -8.03 -2.68
N ALA A 72 2.39 -6.92 -3.17
CA ALA A 72 3.06 -5.63 -3.16
C ALA A 72 3.51 -5.22 -1.77
N VAL A 73 2.61 -5.25 -0.77
CA VAL A 73 2.93 -4.81 0.59
C VAL A 73 3.70 -5.84 1.42
N SER A 74 3.76 -7.11 0.98
CA SER A 74 4.59 -8.14 1.63
C SER A 74 6.08 -7.82 1.55
N GLY A 75 6.51 -7.14 0.47
CA GLY A 75 7.93 -6.92 0.16
C GLY A 75 8.71 -8.20 -0.18
N GLY A 76 8.08 -9.36 -0.10
CA GLY A 76 8.64 -10.66 -0.44
C GLY A 76 8.72 -10.92 -1.94
N PRO A 77 9.00 -12.15 -2.35
CA PRO A 77 8.96 -12.57 -3.75
C PRO A 77 7.56 -12.39 -4.33
N VAL A 78 7.49 -12.05 -5.62
CA VAL A 78 6.25 -12.02 -6.39
C VAL A 78 6.39 -12.96 -7.57
N TYR A 79 5.56 -13.98 -7.65
CA TYR A 79 5.56 -14.93 -8.74
C TYR A 79 4.14 -15.35 -9.13
N LEU A 80 3.98 -15.64 -10.41
CA LEU A 80 2.70 -15.91 -11.06
C LEU A 80 2.61 -17.38 -11.42
N SER A 81 1.39 -17.91 -11.40
CA SER A 81 1.07 -19.26 -11.87
C SER A 81 0.08 -19.29 -13.02
N ASP A 82 -0.14 -18.14 -13.64
CA ASP A 82 -0.88 -18.06 -14.89
C ASP A 82 -0.08 -18.72 -16.03
N PRO A 83 -0.75 -19.31 -17.04
CA PRO A 83 -0.11 -19.59 -18.32
C PRO A 83 0.46 -18.31 -18.92
N ALA A 84 1.64 -18.39 -19.52
CA ALA A 84 2.37 -17.22 -20.03
C ALA A 84 1.59 -16.40 -21.08
N ASP A 85 0.70 -17.06 -21.83
CA ASP A 85 -0.18 -16.47 -22.84
C ASP A 85 -1.49 -15.87 -22.28
N LYS A 86 -1.71 -15.98 -20.95
CA LYS A 86 -2.95 -15.53 -20.28
C LYS A 86 -2.72 -14.55 -19.13
N LEU A 87 -1.55 -13.93 -19.07
CA LEU A 87 -1.23 -12.93 -18.06
C LEU A 87 -2.16 -11.70 -18.18
N ASN A 88 -2.61 -11.17 -17.03
CA ASN A 88 -3.35 -9.91 -16.99
C ASN A 88 -2.43 -8.75 -16.54
N PRO A 89 -1.98 -7.88 -17.49
CA PRO A 89 -1.08 -6.78 -17.17
C PRO A 89 -1.65 -5.79 -16.14
N GLU A 90 -2.96 -5.61 -16.04
CA GLU A 90 -3.59 -4.67 -15.10
C GLU A 90 -3.30 -5.03 -13.63
N ASN A 91 -3.09 -6.32 -13.34
CA ASN A 91 -2.75 -6.80 -12.01
C ASN A 91 -1.23 -7.00 -11.79
N ILE A 92 -0.42 -6.89 -12.85
CA ILE A 92 1.04 -7.12 -12.81
C ILE A 92 1.81 -5.80 -12.88
N MET A 93 1.48 -4.94 -13.85
CA MET A 93 2.23 -3.70 -14.09
C MET A 93 2.24 -2.72 -12.90
N PRO A 94 1.22 -2.69 -12.01
CA PRO A 94 1.30 -1.88 -10.80
C PRO A 94 2.35 -2.34 -9.78
N LEU A 95 2.90 -3.54 -9.91
CA LEU A 95 3.90 -4.12 -9.01
C LEU A 95 5.34 -3.75 -9.37
N VAL A 96 5.59 -3.41 -10.64
CA VAL A 96 6.94 -3.35 -11.21
C VAL A 96 7.21 -2.04 -11.96
N TRP A 97 8.49 -1.75 -12.13
CA TRP A 97 9.02 -0.80 -13.09
C TRP A 97 9.02 -1.39 -14.52
N SER A 98 9.28 -0.56 -15.53
CA SER A 98 9.41 -1.01 -16.92
C SER A 98 10.57 -2.00 -17.13
N ASP A 99 11.60 -1.92 -16.29
CA ASP A 99 12.74 -2.85 -16.28
C ASP A 99 12.47 -4.18 -15.54
N GLY A 100 11.24 -4.38 -15.00
CA GLY A 100 10.82 -5.56 -14.28
C GLY A 100 11.21 -5.58 -12.79
N LEU A 101 11.88 -4.56 -12.28
CA LEU A 101 12.18 -4.48 -10.84
C LEU A 101 10.90 -4.21 -10.03
N LEU A 102 10.74 -4.95 -8.94
CA LEU A 102 9.60 -4.79 -8.02
C LEU A 102 9.70 -3.48 -7.24
N LEU A 103 8.56 -2.80 -7.09
CA LEU A 103 8.39 -1.78 -6.07
C LEU A 103 8.19 -2.47 -4.72
N ARG A 104 8.95 -2.07 -3.70
CA ARG A 104 8.94 -2.72 -2.39
C ARG A 104 8.72 -1.74 -1.25
N PRO A 105 8.00 -2.14 -0.18
CA PRO A 105 7.96 -1.38 1.05
C PRO A 105 9.33 -1.42 1.75
N LEU A 106 9.53 -0.56 2.74
CA LEU A 106 10.75 -0.52 3.57
C LEU A 106 10.83 -1.70 4.55
N ALA A 107 9.69 -2.27 4.93
CA ALA A 107 9.56 -3.49 5.71
C ALA A 107 8.25 -4.21 5.33
N PRO A 108 8.15 -5.53 5.57
CA PRO A 108 6.93 -6.30 5.31
C PRO A 108 5.72 -5.74 6.05
N ALA A 109 4.55 -5.77 5.41
CA ALA A 109 3.31 -5.38 6.08
C ALA A 109 2.95 -6.34 7.22
N VAL A 110 2.48 -5.76 8.32
CA VAL A 110 1.95 -6.50 9.47
C VAL A 110 0.53 -6.04 9.82
N PRO A 111 -0.26 -6.85 10.53
CA PRO A 111 -1.55 -6.42 11.04
C PRO A 111 -1.42 -5.19 11.95
N LEU A 112 -2.36 -4.27 11.85
CA LEU A 112 -2.53 -3.22 12.85
C LEU A 112 -2.91 -3.85 14.21
N PRO A 113 -2.59 -3.22 15.35
CA PRO A 113 -2.78 -3.82 16.67
C PRO A 113 -4.18 -4.36 16.94
N ASP A 114 -5.20 -3.68 16.45
CA ASP A 114 -6.61 -4.10 16.61
C ASP A 114 -7.06 -5.18 15.62
N SER A 115 -6.20 -5.58 14.71
CA SER A 115 -6.41 -6.68 13.76
C SER A 115 -5.65 -7.97 14.11
N VAL A 116 -4.85 -7.96 15.19
CA VAL A 116 -4.02 -9.12 15.58
C VAL A 116 -4.84 -10.25 16.20
N PHE A 117 -5.73 -9.94 17.14
CA PHE A 117 -6.45 -10.95 17.92
C PHE A 117 -7.88 -11.27 17.45
N PRO A 118 -8.62 -10.34 16.81
CA PRO A 118 -9.96 -10.66 16.33
C PRO A 118 -9.96 -11.75 15.25
N ASP A 119 -11.01 -12.55 15.24
CA ASP A 119 -11.22 -13.58 14.23
C ASP A 119 -11.81 -12.95 12.95
N ALA A 120 -10.92 -12.45 12.10
CA ALA A 120 -11.30 -11.76 10.87
C ALA A 120 -12.09 -12.63 9.87
N LEU A 121 -12.05 -13.96 10.02
CA LEU A 121 -12.82 -14.88 9.16
C LEU A 121 -14.27 -15.03 9.63
N ASN A 122 -14.52 -14.93 10.93
CA ASN A 122 -15.83 -15.19 11.52
C ASN A 122 -16.52 -13.93 12.06
N GLU A 123 -15.79 -12.88 12.41
CA GLU A 123 -16.34 -11.62 12.89
C GLU A 123 -16.74 -10.69 11.75
N ASN A 124 -17.74 -9.84 11.97
CA ASN A 124 -18.15 -8.79 11.03
C ASN A 124 -17.26 -7.55 11.18
N ARG A 125 -15.99 -7.69 10.82
CA ARG A 125 -14.93 -6.71 11.04
C ARG A 125 -13.94 -6.68 9.89
N LEU A 126 -13.45 -5.50 9.53
CA LEU A 126 -12.40 -5.34 8.53
C LEU A 126 -11.03 -5.69 9.14
N TYR A 127 -10.22 -6.42 8.39
CA TYR A 127 -8.84 -6.74 8.70
C TYR A 127 -7.90 -5.71 8.09
N ARG A 128 -6.98 -5.14 8.89
CA ARG A 128 -6.14 -4.03 8.48
C ARG A 128 -4.67 -4.34 8.68
N VAL A 129 -3.86 -3.99 7.67
CA VAL A 129 -2.40 -4.17 7.72
C VAL A 129 -1.71 -2.86 7.33
N ILE A 130 -0.45 -2.68 7.79
CA ILE A 130 0.35 -1.50 7.48
C ILE A 130 1.76 -1.89 7.05
N ALA A 131 2.31 -1.15 6.06
CA ALA A 131 3.71 -1.22 5.64
C ALA A 131 4.31 0.18 5.53
N PRO A 132 5.54 0.42 6.02
CA PRO A 132 6.25 1.67 5.79
C PRO A 132 6.73 1.78 4.35
N LEU A 133 6.64 2.98 3.76
CA LEU A 133 7.04 3.29 2.40
C LEU A 133 8.07 4.42 2.35
N PRO A 134 8.83 4.58 1.27
CA PRO A 134 9.72 5.73 1.09
C PRO A 134 9.01 7.08 1.27
N GLY A 135 9.77 8.13 1.60
CA GLY A 135 9.26 9.48 1.76
C GLY A 135 8.39 9.68 3.01
N GLN A 136 8.64 8.90 4.07
CA GLN A 136 7.81 8.89 5.29
C GLN A 136 6.34 8.58 5.01
N SER A 137 6.05 7.86 3.95
CA SER A 137 4.69 7.41 3.62
C SER A 137 4.44 6.01 4.18
N ALA A 138 3.16 5.62 4.29
CA ALA A 138 2.78 4.26 4.67
C ALA A 138 1.67 3.75 3.75
N ALA A 139 1.65 2.43 3.52
CA ALA A 139 0.51 1.76 2.91
C ALA A 139 -0.34 1.13 4.01
N VAL A 140 -1.62 1.42 4.03
CA VAL A 140 -2.61 0.71 4.84
C VAL A 140 -3.53 -0.05 3.89
N VAL A 141 -3.62 -1.37 4.05
CA VAL A 141 -4.57 -2.17 3.29
C VAL A 141 -5.65 -2.67 4.22
N VAL A 142 -6.89 -2.45 3.81
CA VAL A 142 -8.08 -2.88 4.52
C VAL A 142 -8.72 -4.01 3.72
N TYR A 143 -8.97 -5.15 4.36
CA TYR A 143 -9.57 -6.34 3.76
C TYR A 143 -10.90 -6.69 4.41
N ASN A 144 -11.86 -7.15 3.63
CA ASN A 144 -13.00 -7.90 4.15
C ASN A 144 -12.71 -9.40 4.00
N LEU A 145 -12.29 -10.03 5.10
CA LEU A 145 -11.96 -11.47 5.14
C LEU A 145 -13.11 -12.32 5.67
N LYS A 146 -14.23 -11.72 6.11
CA LYS A 146 -15.40 -12.44 6.61
C LYS A 146 -15.83 -13.55 5.66
N HIS A 147 -15.98 -14.78 6.18
CA HIS A 147 -16.43 -15.94 5.40
C HIS A 147 -17.64 -16.63 6.07
N PRO A 148 -18.70 -16.99 5.32
CA PRO A 148 -18.93 -16.57 3.93
C PRO A 148 -19.03 -15.04 3.79
N SER A 149 -18.75 -14.53 2.60
CA SER A 149 -18.84 -13.09 2.34
C SER A 149 -20.27 -12.59 2.61
N PRO A 150 -20.47 -11.60 3.51
CA PRO A 150 -21.78 -11.06 3.79
C PRO A 150 -22.31 -10.26 2.58
N ALA A 151 -23.63 -10.24 2.43
CA ALA A 151 -24.29 -9.41 1.42
C ALA A 151 -24.20 -7.91 1.79
N GLU A 152 -24.29 -7.62 3.10
CA GLU A 152 -24.16 -6.25 3.62
C GLU A 152 -22.70 -5.82 3.74
N PRO A 153 -22.42 -4.51 3.60
CA PRO A 153 -21.08 -4.00 3.78
C PRO A 153 -20.55 -4.25 5.19
N VAL A 154 -19.28 -4.66 5.27
CA VAL A 154 -18.53 -4.64 6.54
C VAL A 154 -17.90 -3.25 6.69
N GLN A 155 -18.18 -2.62 7.83
CA GLN A 155 -17.71 -1.27 8.13
C GLN A 155 -16.47 -1.28 9.00
N GLY A 156 -15.64 -0.27 8.83
CA GLY A 156 -14.47 0.01 9.62
C GLY A 156 -13.93 1.41 9.32
N LYS A 157 -12.71 1.67 9.72
CA LYS A 157 -12.06 2.97 9.46
C LYS A 157 -10.55 2.81 9.37
N ILE A 158 -9.88 3.77 8.74
CA ILE A 158 -8.47 4.06 8.94
C ILE A 158 -8.34 5.34 9.75
N SER A 159 -7.26 5.44 10.52
CA SER A 159 -7.04 6.53 11.47
C SER A 159 -5.69 7.20 11.25
N LEU A 160 -5.60 8.48 11.60
CA LEU A 160 -4.34 9.21 11.68
C LEU A 160 -3.30 8.48 12.56
N GLU A 161 -3.76 7.88 13.68
CA GLU A 161 -2.91 7.11 14.60
C GLU A 161 -2.35 5.81 13.99
N ASP A 162 -3.02 5.24 13.00
CA ASP A 162 -2.54 4.03 12.32
C ASP A 162 -1.14 4.24 11.75
N TYR A 163 -0.83 5.44 11.27
CA TYR A 163 0.46 5.80 10.68
C TYR A 163 1.65 5.51 11.61
N LYS A 164 1.54 5.75 12.91
CA LYS A 164 2.63 5.55 13.88
C LYS A 164 3.06 4.09 13.99
N ASN A 165 2.17 3.15 13.66
CA ASN A 165 2.50 1.72 13.73
C ASN A 165 3.59 1.33 12.72
N ALA A 166 3.83 2.12 11.68
CA ALA A 166 4.93 1.90 10.76
C ALA A 166 6.31 2.03 11.43
N ALA A 167 6.43 2.80 12.52
CA ALA A 167 7.67 2.94 13.30
C ALA A 167 8.15 1.60 13.86
N ALA A 168 7.24 0.73 14.32
CA ALA A 168 7.57 -0.55 14.93
C ALA A 168 8.22 -1.55 13.94
N LEU A 169 8.15 -1.28 12.65
CA LEU A 169 8.67 -2.13 11.57
C LEU A 169 10.07 -1.69 11.09
N LEU A 170 10.60 -0.63 11.64
CA LEU A 170 11.84 0.00 11.21
C LEU A 170 12.80 0.15 12.39
N ASN A 171 14.06 0.48 12.11
CA ASN A 171 15.10 0.69 13.11
C ASN A 171 15.76 2.06 12.97
N GLY A 172 16.31 2.59 14.08
CA GLY A 172 17.07 3.84 14.09
C GLY A 172 16.28 5.03 13.57
N ASN A 173 16.95 5.93 12.86
CA ASN A 173 16.36 7.17 12.33
C ASN A 173 15.15 6.93 11.42
N ALA A 174 15.09 5.77 10.74
CA ALA A 174 13.93 5.42 9.92
C ALA A 174 12.67 5.19 10.78
N ALA A 175 12.81 4.54 11.95
CA ALA A 175 11.72 4.37 12.90
C ALA A 175 11.28 5.72 13.51
N GLU A 176 12.25 6.57 13.88
CA GLU A 176 11.99 7.89 14.46
C GLU A 176 11.11 8.76 13.56
N ALA A 177 11.29 8.65 12.23
CA ALA A 177 10.52 9.39 11.24
C ALA A 177 9.01 9.11 11.27
N TYR A 178 8.59 7.95 11.79
CA TYR A 178 7.18 7.56 11.94
C TYR A 178 6.68 7.61 13.39
N ALA A 179 7.57 7.77 14.36
CA ALA A 179 7.23 7.71 15.79
C ALA A 179 6.27 8.84 16.24
N SER A 180 6.23 9.94 15.49
CA SER A 180 5.32 11.06 15.73
C SER A 180 4.46 11.34 14.51
N LEU A 181 3.27 11.89 14.76
CA LEU A 181 2.40 12.35 13.68
C LEU A 181 2.98 13.60 13.02
N PRO A 182 2.91 13.72 11.68
CA PRO A 182 3.21 14.97 11.00
C PRO A 182 2.34 16.11 11.54
N ALA A 183 2.94 17.27 11.77
CA ALA A 183 2.26 18.41 12.44
C ALA A 183 0.98 18.87 11.71
N GLU A 184 0.97 18.81 10.38
CA GLU A 184 -0.19 19.19 9.56
C GLU A 184 -1.12 18.01 9.25
N GLY A 185 -0.79 16.78 9.71
CA GLY A 185 -1.55 15.57 9.44
C GLY A 185 -1.06 14.81 8.21
N ILE A 186 -1.92 13.96 7.67
CA ILE A 186 -1.61 13.00 6.62
C ILE A 186 -2.66 13.07 5.52
N ALA A 187 -2.24 13.09 4.26
CA ALA A 187 -3.13 12.85 3.13
C ALA A 187 -3.28 11.34 2.91
N ALA A 188 -4.45 10.80 3.18
CA ALA A 188 -4.79 9.40 2.95
C ALA A 188 -5.54 9.26 1.62
N TYR A 189 -4.96 8.55 0.66
CA TYR A 189 -5.46 8.40 -0.70
C TYR A 189 -5.68 6.93 -1.08
N SER A 190 -6.81 6.63 -1.67
CA SER A 190 -7.09 5.37 -2.37
C SER A 190 -7.59 5.64 -3.80
N ALA A 191 -7.69 4.61 -4.63
CA ALA A 191 -8.23 4.74 -6.00
C ALA A 191 -9.70 5.21 -6.00
N GLU A 192 -10.46 4.89 -4.95
CA GLU A 192 -11.87 5.26 -4.74
C GLU A 192 -12.03 6.67 -4.12
N GLY A 193 -10.93 7.33 -3.78
CA GLY A 193 -10.91 8.65 -3.17
C GLY A 193 -10.12 8.69 -1.86
N GLY A 194 -10.06 9.87 -1.26
CA GLY A 194 -9.29 10.07 -0.04
C GLY A 194 -9.62 11.38 0.65
N ARG A 195 -8.94 11.64 1.77
CA ARG A 195 -9.02 12.91 2.50
C ARG A 195 -7.76 13.15 3.33
N ALA A 196 -7.58 14.40 3.76
CA ALA A 196 -6.61 14.70 4.80
C ALA A 196 -7.13 14.22 6.16
N LEU A 197 -6.29 13.47 6.89
CA LEU A 197 -6.50 13.10 8.28
C LEU A 197 -5.70 14.08 9.16
N THR A 198 -6.40 14.76 10.04
CA THR A 198 -5.84 15.77 10.95
C THR A 198 -6.30 15.49 12.37
N PRO A 199 -5.71 16.10 13.41
CA PRO A 199 -6.21 15.95 14.78
C PRO A 199 -7.70 16.31 14.95
N ALA A 200 -8.22 17.23 14.14
CA ALA A 200 -9.64 17.61 14.16
C ALA A 200 -10.53 16.62 13.41
N GLN A 201 -9.99 15.88 12.47
CA GLN A 201 -10.68 14.87 11.66
C GLN A 201 -9.76 13.64 11.46
N PRO A 202 -9.56 12.83 12.53
CA PRO A 202 -8.54 11.81 12.53
C PRO A 202 -8.90 10.54 11.76
N ASP A 203 -10.17 10.31 11.48
CA ASP A 203 -10.67 9.05 10.94
C ASP A 203 -11.24 9.19 9.52
N LEU A 204 -11.12 8.13 8.74
CA LEU A 204 -11.79 7.95 7.45
C LEU A 204 -12.52 6.60 7.45
N ASP A 205 -13.83 6.65 7.33
CA ASP A 205 -14.67 5.46 7.28
C ASP A 205 -14.43 4.65 6.00
N VAL A 206 -14.48 3.33 6.13
CA VAL A 206 -14.27 2.36 5.06
C VAL A 206 -15.36 1.32 5.10
N GLU A 207 -15.96 1.07 3.95
CA GLU A 207 -16.96 0.01 3.76
C GLU A 207 -16.51 -0.92 2.65
N LEU A 208 -16.58 -2.24 2.87
CA LEU A 208 -16.25 -3.26 1.88
C LEU A 208 -17.34 -4.33 1.81
N THR A 209 -17.90 -4.54 0.63
CA THR A 209 -18.86 -5.60 0.35
C THR A 209 -18.17 -6.74 -0.40
N GLY A 210 -18.38 -7.98 0.06
CA GLY A 210 -17.77 -9.17 -0.53
C GLY A 210 -16.28 -9.28 -0.20
N PHE A 211 -15.58 -10.19 -0.88
CA PHE A 211 -14.14 -10.37 -0.75
C PHE A 211 -13.40 -9.28 -1.50
N LYS A 212 -13.12 -8.16 -0.84
CA LYS A 212 -12.50 -6.95 -1.40
C LYS A 212 -11.42 -6.40 -0.48
N ASP A 213 -10.54 -5.62 -1.08
CA ASP A 213 -9.56 -4.79 -0.40
C ASP A 213 -9.75 -3.30 -0.72
N ARG A 214 -9.15 -2.46 0.10
CA ARG A 214 -8.89 -1.05 -0.22
C ARG A 214 -7.49 -0.69 0.24
N LEU A 215 -6.66 -0.28 -0.70
CA LEU A 215 -5.31 0.19 -0.44
C LEU A 215 -5.32 1.71 -0.27
N PHE A 216 -4.82 2.19 0.86
CA PHE A 216 -4.56 3.60 1.13
C PHE A 216 -3.07 3.87 1.16
N ILE A 217 -2.67 4.96 0.53
CA ILE A 217 -1.35 5.58 0.73
C ILE A 217 -1.52 6.74 1.70
N MET A 218 -0.82 6.70 2.82
CA MET A 218 -0.78 7.73 3.84
C MET A 218 0.52 8.52 3.66
N ALA A 219 0.43 9.74 3.16
CA ALA A 219 1.58 10.61 2.92
C ALA A 219 1.56 11.83 3.85
N PRO A 220 2.71 12.22 4.47
CA PRO A 220 2.76 13.35 5.37
C PRO A 220 2.41 14.66 4.65
N ILE A 221 1.65 15.51 5.32
CA ILE A 221 1.38 16.88 4.86
C ILE A 221 2.50 17.78 5.38
N VAL A 222 3.16 18.49 4.46
CA VAL A 222 4.27 19.39 4.74
C VAL A 222 4.04 20.70 3.98
N GLN A 223 3.95 21.82 4.71
CA GLN A 223 3.69 23.15 4.12
C GLN A 223 2.43 23.18 3.22
N GLY A 224 1.38 22.45 3.63
CA GLY A 224 0.12 22.38 2.90
C GLY A 224 0.14 21.46 1.67
N TRP A 225 1.16 20.62 1.48
CA TRP A 225 1.30 19.69 0.37
C TRP A 225 1.57 18.25 0.84
N ALA A 226 1.14 17.28 0.05
CA ALA A 226 1.62 15.90 0.17
C ALA A 226 1.83 15.28 -1.22
N VAL A 227 2.81 14.38 -1.34
CA VAL A 227 3.06 13.61 -2.56
C VAL A 227 2.62 12.18 -2.34
N ILE A 228 1.58 11.76 -3.06
CA ILE A 228 1.12 10.36 -3.06
C ILE A 228 2.03 9.51 -3.96
N GLY A 229 2.40 10.02 -5.14
CA GLY A 229 3.26 9.33 -6.09
C GLY A 229 2.52 8.83 -7.33
N ARG A 230 3.07 7.81 -7.99
CA ARG A 230 2.55 7.25 -9.25
C ARG A 230 1.21 6.52 -9.03
N ARG A 231 0.13 7.05 -9.63
CA ARG A 231 -1.22 6.50 -9.47
C ARG A 231 -1.40 5.10 -10.05
N ASP A 232 -0.65 4.77 -11.08
CA ASP A 232 -0.68 3.47 -11.75
C ASP A 232 0.17 2.39 -11.05
N LYS A 233 0.72 2.69 -9.87
CA LYS A 233 1.50 1.76 -9.05
C LYS A 233 0.82 1.54 -7.68
N PHE A 234 0.80 0.30 -7.19
CA PHE A 234 0.24 0.02 -5.85
C PHE A 234 1.02 0.74 -4.76
N LEU A 235 2.33 0.64 -4.79
CA LEU A 235 3.20 1.34 -3.85
C LEU A 235 3.66 2.69 -4.45
N SER A 236 2.72 3.57 -4.68
CA SER A 236 2.89 4.86 -5.37
C SER A 236 4.12 5.68 -4.93
N PRO A 237 4.44 5.81 -3.60
CA PRO A 237 5.61 6.56 -3.15
C PRO A 237 6.94 5.92 -3.53
N CYS A 238 6.99 4.61 -3.74
CA CYS A 238 8.21 3.92 -4.17
C CYS A 238 8.69 4.38 -5.55
N ALA A 239 7.83 5.06 -6.32
CA ALA A 239 8.16 5.66 -7.59
C ALA A 239 9.02 6.94 -7.47
N LEU A 240 9.14 7.52 -6.28
CA LEU A 240 9.92 8.73 -6.03
C LEU A 240 11.41 8.36 -5.88
N VAL A 241 12.27 9.10 -6.56
CA VAL A 241 13.74 8.95 -6.47
C VAL A 241 14.42 10.12 -5.77
N SER A 242 13.66 11.11 -5.35
CA SER A 242 14.15 12.24 -4.55
C SER A 242 13.18 12.55 -3.41
N VAL A 243 13.71 13.04 -2.30
CA VAL A 243 12.88 13.63 -1.24
C VAL A 243 12.19 14.85 -1.81
N PRO A 244 10.86 14.99 -1.66
CA PRO A 244 10.16 16.16 -2.15
C PRO A 244 10.63 17.45 -1.48
N GLY A 245 10.87 18.48 -2.31
CA GLY A 245 11.17 19.83 -1.84
C GLY A 245 9.87 20.62 -1.69
N TYR A 246 9.43 20.83 -0.46
CA TYR A 246 8.21 21.55 -0.13
C TYR A 246 8.49 23.04 0.07
N ARG A 247 7.58 23.89 -0.42
CA ARG A 247 7.50 25.34 -0.18
C ARG A 247 6.04 25.73 -0.07
N GLU A 248 5.74 26.81 0.60
CA GLU A 248 4.37 27.32 0.76
C GLU A 248 3.59 27.39 -0.57
N ASN A 249 4.23 27.87 -1.63
CA ASN A 249 3.61 28.08 -2.94
C ASN A 249 4.09 27.09 -4.01
N GLY A 250 4.71 25.98 -3.62
CA GLY A 250 5.21 25.02 -4.62
C GLY A 250 5.80 23.74 -4.05
N LEU A 251 5.90 22.79 -4.94
CA LEU A 251 6.39 21.45 -4.66
C LEU A 251 7.32 21.00 -5.80
N ARG A 252 8.46 20.38 -5.47
CA ARG A 252 9.37 19.76 -6.45
C ARG A 252 9.73 18.37 -6.01
N PHE A 253 9.71 17.44 -6.95
CA PHE A 253 10.14 16.06 -6.72
C PHE A 253 10.49 15.40 -8.06
N ARG A 254 11.11 14.22 -8.00
CA ARG A 254 11.49 13.44 -9.18
C ARG A 254 10.93 12.04 -9.07
N VAL A 255 10.40 11.54 -10.17
CA VAL A 255 9.99 10.13 -10.34
C VAL A 255 10.98 9.40 -11.23
N LYS A 256 11.17 8.08 -10.97
CA LYS A 256 12.09 7.23 -11.76
C LYS A 256 11.61 7.07 -13.20
N GLU A 257 10.30 6.98 -13.38
CA GLU A 257 9.64 6.82 -14.66
C GLU A 257 8.44 7.74 -14.76
N SER A 258 8.24 8.39 -15.89
CA SER A 258 7.11 9.29 -16.13
C SER A 258 5.76 8.54 -16.14
N GLY A 259 4.70 9.21 -15.76
CA GLY A 259 3.32 8.72 -15.78
C GLY A 259 2.43 9.51 -14.84
N PRO A 260 1.16 9.10 -14.64
CA PRO A 260 0.21 9.85 -13.83
C PRO A 260 0.64 9.91 -12.36
N VAL A 261 0.69 11.11 -11.78
CA VAL A 261 1.13 11.34 -10.40
C VAL A 261 0.02 12.01 -9.62
N VAL A 262 -0.25 11.51 -8.41
CA VAL A 262 -1.19 12.15 -7.46
C VAL A 262 -0.43 12.93 -6.41
N ILE A 263 -0.91 14.15 -6.17
CA ILE A 263 -0.49 15.00 -5.07
C ILE A 263 -1.73 15.46 -4.30
N TRP A 264 -1.51 15.94 -3.08
CA TRP A 264 -2.54 16.62 -2.30
C TRP A 264 -2.11 18.05 -1.99
N ARG A 265 -3.10 18.97 -1.96
CA ARG A 265 -2.93 20.33 -1.53
C ARG A 265 -4.13 20.80 -0.71
N GLY A 266 -3.86 21.46 0.43
CA GLY A 266 -4.88 21.92 1.36
C GLY A 266 -5.66 23.16 0.91
N LYS A 267 -5.09 23.98 0.03
CA LYS A 267 -5.71 25.29 -0.36
C LYS A 267 -5.50 25.59 -1.84
N GLY A 268 -6.60 25.81 -2.54
CA GLY A 268 -6.62 26.33 -3.90
C GLY A 268 -6.17 25.34 -4.99
N PRO A 269 -6.31 25.71 -6.24
CA PRO A 269 -5.89 24.90 -7.38
C PRO A 269 -4.37 24.85 -7.55
N VAL A 270 -3.92 23.94 -8.41
CA VAL A 270 -2.50 23.69 -8.68
C VAL A 270 -2.22 23.70 -10.17
N LYS A 271 -0.98 24.06 -10.54
CA LYS A 271 -0.48 24.07 -11.89
C LYS A 271 0.87 23.32 -11.97
N ALA A 272 1.06 22.53 -13.02
CA ALA A 272 2.28 21.77 -13.29
C ALA A 272 2.81 22.09 -14.72
N GLY A 273 3.31 23.32 -14.91
CA GLY A 273 3.71 23.78 -16.24
C GLY A 273 2.55 23.70 -17.24
N ASN A 274 2.77 22.99 -18.36
CA ASN A 274 1.76 22.73 -19.40
C ASN A 274 1.06 21.37 -19.22
N THR A 275 1.38 20.62 -18.17
CA THR A 275 0.78 19.29 -17.94
C THR A 275 -0.68 19.45 -17.48
N PRO A 276 -1.63 18.71 -18.10
CA PRO A 276 -3.00 18.71 -17.65
C PRO A 276 -3.11 18.26 -16.20
N VAL A 277 -3.92 18.98 -15.41
CA VAL A 277 -4.20 18.68 -14.01
C VAL A 277 -5.67 18.33 -13.87
N ARG A 278 -5.95 17.16 -13.32
CA ARG A 278 -7.30 16.71 -13.01
C ARG A 278 -7.55 16.82 -11.51
N ASN A 279 -8.58 17.55 -11.12
CA ASN A 279 -9.04 17.59 -9.73
C ASN A 279 -9.79 16.29 -9.41
N LEU A 280 -9.33 15.57 -8.37
CA LEU A 280 -9.91 14.32 -7.88
C LEU A 280 -10.85 14.52 -6.66
N GLY A 281 -11.01 15.75 -6.20
CA GLY A 281 -11.77 16.09 -4.98
C GLY A 281 -10.92 16.07 -3.71
N ASN A 282 -11.45 16.64 -2.64
CA ASN A 282 -10.84 16.67 -1.30
C ASN A 282 -9.38 17.14 -1.25
N GLY A 283 -8.97 18.02 -2.18
CA GLY A 283 -7.60 18.52 -2.28
C GLY A 283 -6.64 17.62 -3.05
N PHE A 284 -7.08 16.48 -3.60
CA PHE A 284 -6.25 15.63 -4.45
C PHE A 284 -6.28 16.07 -5.90
N TYR A 285 -5.11 16.05 -6.53
CA TYR A 285 -4.91 16.41 -7.94
C TYR A 285 -4.05 15.34 -8.62
N GLU A 286 -4.45 14.96 -9.82
CA GLU A 286 -3.68 14.11 -10.72
C GLU A 286 -2.99 14.93 -11.79
N LEU A 287 -1.67 14.84 -11.83
CA LEU A 287 -0.83 15.41 -12.88
C LEU A 287 -0.73 14.37 -13.99
N GLN A 288 -1.25 14.68 -15.17
CA GLN A 288 -1.42 13.71 -16.27
C GLN A 288 -0.20 13.69 -17.20
N PHE A 289 0.96 13.25 -16.67
CA PHE A 289 2.13 13.01 -17.50
C PHE A 289 1.96 11.74 -18.35
N PRO A 290 2.47 11.72 -19.59
CA PRO A 290 2.51 10.50 -20.39
C PRO A 290 3.38 9.44 -19.74
N VAL A 291 3.00 8.17 -19.90
CA VAL A 291 3.81 7.04 -19.40
C VAL A 291 5.06 6.88 -20.26
N SER A 292 6.23 6.82 -19.63
CA SER A 292 7.50 6.49 -20.27
C SER A 292 8.46 5.88 -19.25
N ASP A 293 9.50 5.22 -19.73
CA ASP A 293 10.59 4.62 -18.93
C ASP A 293 11.67 5.63 -18.49
N HIS A 294 11.47 6.93 -18.79
CA HIS A 294 12.43 7.96 -18.44
C HIS A 294 12.07 8.69 -17.15
N PRO A 295 13.09 9.11 -16.36
CA PRO A 295 12.89 9.93 -15.19
C PRO A 295 12.28 11.29 -15.55
N LEU A 296 11.47 11.83 -14.62
CA LEU A 296 10.84 13.13 -14.79
C LEU A 296 10.99 13.98 -13.52
N ASP A 297 11.52 15.19 -13.71
CA ASP A 297 11.52 16.23 -12.68
C ASP A 297 10.20 17.01 -12.73
N ILE A 298 9.49 17.03 -11.63
CA ILE A 298 8.15 17.61 -11.51
C ILE A 298 8.22 18.86 -10.63
N THR A 299 7.69 19.96 -11.15
CA THR A 299 7.47 21.19 -10.39
C THR A 299 5.99 21.54 -10.44
N VAL A 300 5.40 21.74 -9.26
CA VAL A 300 4.01 22.15 -9.09
C VAL A 300 3.96 23.46 -8.35
N THR A 301 3.10 24.37 -8.78
CA THR A 301 2.88 25.66 -8.12
C THR A 301 1.41 25.81 -7.71
N ALA A 302 1.20 26.62 -6.71
CA ALA A 302 -0.13 27.16 -6.38
C ALA A 302 -0.60 28.10 -7.51
N GLU A 303 -1.88 28.06 -7.83
CA GLU A 303 -2.55 29.11 -8.61
C GLU A 303 -3.13 30.19 -7.71
#